data_e44e41369276736aa84bece228660c51
#
_entry.id   e44e41369276736aa84bece228660c51
#
_cell.length_a   1.000
_cell.length_b   1.000
_cell.length_c   1.000
_cell.angle_alpha   90.00
_cell.angle_beta   90.00
_cell.angle_gamma   90.00
#
_symmetry.space_group_name_H-M   'P 1'
#
loop_
_entity.id
_entity.type
_entity.pdbx_description
1 polymer ?
#
loop_
_entity_poly.entity_id
_entity_poly.type
_entity_poly.pdbx_seq_one_letter_code
_entity_poly.pdbx_strand_id
1 'polypeptide(L)'
;ATVGRHGARAVNIGLKDEYDASLVCECEEVSVGEVKYAIEDLDVHNLVDLRRRTRVGMGTCQGELCACRAAGMLADAHKCTDRAKNDLKNFVNERWKGMYPICWGDTLRESEYSQWIYSGVCGLEGSETEKAE
;
A
#
# COMPACT_ATOMS: atom_id res chain seq x y z
N ALA A 1 -20.36 -14.73 8.48
CA ALA A 1 -20.05 -13.71 7.48
C ALA A 1 -19.93 -14.40 6.13
N THR A 2 -20.74 -13.99 5.15
CA THR A 2 -20.65 -14.50 3.78
C THR A 2 -19.42 -13.88 3.14
N VAL A 3 -18.34 -14.65 3.07
CA VAL A 3 -17.18 -14.29 2.25
C VAL A 3 -17.66 -14.31 0.80
N GLY A 4 -17.62 -13.18 0.12
CA GLY A 4 -18.00 -13.08 -1.28
C GLY A 4 -17.15 -14.00 -2.16
N ARG A 5 -17.58 -14.24 -3.41
CA ARG A 5 -16.92 -15.17 -4.35
C ARG A 5 -15.40 -14.92 -4.46
N HIS A 6 -14.98 -13.66 -4.49
CA HIS A 6 -13.57 -13.27 -4.54
C HIS A 6 -12.85 -13.54 -3.22
N GLY A 7 -13.49 -13.32 -2.08
CA GLY A 7 -12.90 -13.61 -0.78
C GLY A 7 -12.65 -15.10 -0.55
N ALA A 8 -13.59 -15.97 -0.97
CA ALA A 8 -13.40 -17.42 -0.88
C ALA A 8 -12.21 -17.89 -1.74
N ARG A 9 -12.02 -17.30 -2.93
CA ARG A 9 -10.89 -17.61 -3.81
C ARG A 9 -9.55 -17.12 -3.24
N ALA A 10 -9.52 -15.92 -2.65
CA ALA A 10 -8.34 -15.39 -1.96
C ALA A 10 -7.92 -16.28 -0.77
N VAL A 11 -8.88 -16.73 0.03
CA VAL A 11 -8.62 -17.68 1.13
C VAL A 11 -8.03 -18.99 0.60
N ASN A 12 -8.58 -19.53 -0.50
CA ASN A 12 -8.07 -20.77 -1.08
C ASN A 12 -6.64 -20.61 -1.65
N ILE A 13 -6.29 -19.43 -2.16
CA ILE A 13 -4.92 -19.12 -2.60
C ILE A 13 -3.98 -19.05 -1.40
N GLY A 14 -4.35 -18.35 -0.33
CA GLY A 14 -3.57 -18.24 0.90
C GLY A 14 -3.35 -19.57 1.63
N LEU A 15 -4.17 -20.60 1.36
CA LEU A 15 -4.01 -21.95 1.92
C LEU A 15 -3.11 -22.88 1.09
N LYS A 16 -2.66 -22.46 -0.09
CA LYS A 16 -1.85 -23.31 -0.97
C LYS A 16 -0.39 -23.37 -0.59
N ASP A 17 0.13 -22.29 -0.04
CA ASP A 17 1.53 -22.14 0.32
C ASP A 17 1.63 -21.42 1.68
N GLU A 18 2.52 -21.90 2.53
CA GLU A 18 2.79 -21.26 3.82
C GLU A 18 3.24 -19.80 3.66
N TYR A 19 4.00 -19.51 2.59
CA TYR A 19 4.41 -18.14 2.25
C TYR A 19 3.20 -17.26 1.90
N ASP A 20 2.24 -17.77 1.16
CA ASP A 20 1.04 -17.02 0.77
C ASP A 20 0.11 -16.74 1.96
N ALA A 21 0.22 -17.52 3.03
CA ALA A 21 -0.47 -17.26 4.30
C ALA A 21 0.19 -16.18 5.16
N SER A 22 1.45 -15.80 4.86
CA SER A 22 2.16 -14.74 5.57
C SER A 22 1.47 -13.38 5.40
N LEU A 23 1.50 -12.55 6.46
CA LEU A 23 0.83 -11.26 6.45
C LEU A 23 1.69 -10.19 5.75
N VAL A 24 1.08 -9.47 4.83
CA VAL A 24 1.58 -8.19 4.28
C VAL A 24 1.16 -7.04 5.18
N CYS A 25 -0.08 -7.05 5.63
CA CYS A 25 -0.65 -6.02 6.51
C CYS A 25 -1.18 -6.67 7.79
N GLU A 26 -0.53 -6.41 8.90
CA GLU A 26 -0.90 -6.94 10.22
C GLU A 26 -2.17 -6.30 10.79
N CYS A 27 -2.39 -4.98 10.52
CA CYS A 27 -3.54 -4.25 11.05
C CYS A 27 -4.88 -4.69 10.44
N GLU A 28 -4.87 -5.10 9.17
CA GLU A 28 -6.06 -5.53 8.41
C GLU A 28 -6.00 -7.02 8.07
N GLU A 29 -4.99 -7.72 8.59
CA GLU A 29 -4.80 -9.17 8.40
C GLU A 29 -4.81 -9.60 6.93
N VAL A 30 -4.22 -8.77 6.05
CA VAL A 30 -4.12 -9.06 4.62
C VAL A 30 -2.89 -9.90 4.32
N SER A 31 -3.10 -11.06 3.71
CA SER A 31 -2.04 -12.02 3.39
C SER A 31 -1.36 -11.72 2.04
N VAL A 32 -0.18 -12.33 1.84
CA VAL A 32 0.55 -12.34 0.57
C VAL A 32 -0.32 -12.91 -0.54
N GLY A 33 -1.05 -14.01 -0.27
CA GLY A 33 -1.95 -14.64 -1.25
C GLY A 33 -3.09 -13.73 -1.70
N GLU A 34 -3.68 -12.92 -0.78
CA GLU A 34 -4.71 -11.95 -1.15
C GLU A 34 -4.15 -10.83 -2.02
N VAL A 35 -2.94 -10.34 -1.73
CA VAL A 35 -2.27 -9.33 -2.55
C VAL A 35 -1.94 -9.88 -3.93
N LYS A 36 -1.38 -11.09 -4.04
CA LYS A 36 -1.12 -11.75 -5.33
C LYS A 36 -2.42 -11.92 -6.12
N TYR A 37 -3.47 -12.42 -5.48
CA TYR A 37 -4.77 -12.57 -6.13
C TYR A 37 -5.30 -11.24 -6.68
N ALA A 38 -5.17 -10.15 -5.91
CA ALA A 38 -5.61 -8.84 -6.36
C ALA A 38 -4.81 -8.36 -7.58
N ILE A 39 -3.50 -8.62 -7.62
CA ILE A 39 -2.64 -8.23 -8.73
C ILE A 39 -2.95 -9.06 -9.98
N GLU A 40 -3.06 -10.38 -9.84
CA GLU A 40 -3.15 -11.32 -10.97
C GLU A 40 -4.58 -11.46 -11.51
N ASP A 41 -5.58 -11.58 -10.63
CA ASP A 41 -6.96 -11.86 -11.01
C ASP A 41 -7.86 -10.61 -11.08
N LEU A 42 -7.52 -9.55 -10.34
CA LEU A 42 -8.29 -8.30 -10.31
C LEU A 42 -7.62 -7.14 -11.05
N ASP A 43 -6.51 -7.42 -11.71
CA ASP A 43 -5.78 -6.48 -12.57
C ASP A 43 -5.38 -5.17 -11.85
N VAL A 44 -4.87 -5.31 -10.63
CA VAL A 44 -4.44 -4.18 -9.81
C VAL A 44 -3.03 -3.74 -10.22
N HIS A 45 -2.89 -2.48 -10.61
CA HIS A 45 -1.63 -1.93 -11.10
C HIS A 45 -0.93 -0.93 -10.17
N ASN A 46 -1.57 -0.45 -9.13
CA ASN A 46 -1.00 0.54 -8.23
C ASN A 46 -1.44 0.33 -6.78
N LEU A 47 -0.68 0.93 -5.85
CA LEU A 47 -0.88 0.73 -4.42
C LEU A 47 -2.20 1.33 -3.91
N VAL A 48 -2.68 2.42 -4.51
CA VAL A 48 -3.95 3.05 -4.13
C VAL A 48 -5.14 2.15 -4.50
N ASP A 49 -5.08 1.50 -5.67
CA ASP A 49 -6.11 0.55 -6.08
C ASP A 49 -6.03 -0.75 -5.27
N LEU A 50 -4.82 -1.25 -5.03
CA LEU A 50 -4.59 -2.41 -4.15
C LEU A 50 -5.23 -2.18 -2.76
N ARG A 51 -5.02 -1.01 -2.17
CA ARG A 51 -5.63 -0.60 -0.90
C ARG A 51 -7.16 -0.74 -0.94
N ARG A 52 -7.79 -0.30 -2.02
CA ARG A 52 -9.26 -0.34 -2.19
C ARG A 52 -9.80 -1.77 -2.36
N ARG A 53 -9.01 -2.66 -2.94
CA ARG A 53 -9.40 -4.05 -3.21
C ARG A 53 -9.19 -4.98 -2.03
N THR A 54 -8.09 -4.79 -1.28
CA THR A 54 -7.67 -5.70 -0.21
C THR A 54 -7.74 -5.09 1.20
N ARG A 55 -7.92 -3.78 1.33
CA ARG A 55 -7.79 -2.99 2.56
C ARG A 55 -6.36 -2.83 3.10
N VAL A 56 -5.33 -3.32 2.38
CA VAL A 56 -3.93 -3.09 2.76
C VAL A 56 -3.66 -1.60 2.96
N GLY A 57 -3.05 -1.23 4.08
CA GLY A 57 -2.79 0.18 4.43
C GLY A 57 -4.01 0.98 4.93
N MET A 58 -5.14 0.34 5.22
CA MET A 58 -6.33 1.02 5.78
C MET A 58 -6.43 0.93 7.30
N GLY A 59 -5.62 0.10 7.94
CA GLY A 59 -5.64 -0.07 9.40
C GLY A 59 -5.05 1.12 10.15
N THR A 60 -4.92 0.97 11.46
CA THR A 60 -4.51 2.05 12.38
C THR A 60 -3.16 2.69 12.05
N CYS A 61 -2.19 1.92 11.50
CA CYS A 61 -0.89 2.46 11.07
C CYS A 61 -0.94 3.18 9.72
N GLN A 62 -2.08 3.16 9.01
CA GLN A 62 -2.26 3.83 7.73
C GLN A 62 -1.17 3.52 6.68
N GLY A 63 -0.71 2.27 6.65
CA GLY A 63 0.25 1.78 5.66
C GLY A 63 1.71 1.94 6.06
N GLU A 64 2.02 2.46 7.23
CA GLU A 64 3.40 2.69 7.69
C GLU A 64 4.25 1.42 7.63
N LEU A 65 3.68 0.27 8.00
CA LEU A 65 4.38 -1.01 8.00
C LEU A 65 4.28 -1.77 6.67
N CYS A 66 3.13 -1.70 6.02
CA CYS A 66 2.82 -2.56 4.87
C CYS A 66 2.99 -1.91 3.49
N ALA A 67 2.99 -0.57 3.39
CA ALA A 67 3.01 0.10 2.09
C ALA A 67 4.26 -0.23 1.27
N CYS A 68 5.44 -0.27 1.89
CA CYS A 68 6.69 -0.63 1.20
C CYS A 68 6.69 -2.08 0.73
N ARG A 69 6.20 -3.03 1.55
CA ARG A 69 6.07 -4.44 1.17
C ARG A 69 5.12 -4.61 -0.02
N ALA A 70 3.95 -3.99 0.06
CA ALA A 70 2.95 -4.06 -1.00
C ALA A 70 3.41 -3.39 -2.30
N ALA A 71 4.13 -2.26 -2.22
CA ALA A 71 4.74 -1.63 -3.39
C ALA A 71 5.82 -2.52 -4.03
N GLY A 72 6.63 -3.20 -3.21
CA GLY A 72 7.60 -4.17 -3.68
C GLY A 72 6.94 -5.34 -4.42
N MET A 73 5.86 -5.90 -3.88
CA MET A 73 5.10 -6.97 -4.54
C MET A 73 4.50 -6.54 -5.89
N LEU A 74 3.94 -5.32 -5.96
CA LEU A 74 3.44 -4.75 -7.22
C LEU A 74 4.57 -4.55 -8.25
N ALA A 75 5.71 -4.02 -7.81
CA ALA A 75 6.86 -3.80 -8.67
C ALA A 75 7.44 -5.11 -9.22
N ASP A 76 7.51 -6.14 -8.38
CA ASP A 76 7.99 -7.47 -8.76
C ASP A 76 7.02 -8.13 -9.77
N ALA A 77 5.73 -8.13 -9.48
CA ALA A 77 4.71 -8.71 -10.35
C ALA A 77 4.68 -8.05 -11.74
N HIS A 78 4.83 -6.73 -11.80
CA HIS A 78 4.86 -5.99 -13.06
C HIS A 78 6.26 -5.84 -13.65
N LYS A 79 7.29 -6.41 -13.02
CA LYS A 79 8.72 -6.33 -13.43
C LYS A 79 9.19 -4.90 -13.71
N CYS A 80 8.76 -3.97 -12.87
CA CYS A 80 9.01 -2.54 -13.01
C CYS A 80 9.32 -1.91 -11.63
N THR A 81 10.57 -2.02 -11.19
CA THR A 81 11.03 -1.52 -9.89
C THR A 81 10.95 0.01 -9.77
N ASP A 82 11.12 0.74 -10.86
CA ASP A 82 11.07 2.20 -10.88
C ASP A 82 9.69 2.76 -10.50
N ARG A 83 8.65 1.95 -10.65
CA ARG A 83 7.28 2.32 -10.26
C ARG A 83 7.07 2.34 -8.75
N ALA A 84 7.81 1.52 -7.98
CA ALA A 84 7.59 1.36 -6.55
C ALA A 84 7.65 2.70 -5.80
N LYS A 85 8.62 3.55 -6.14
CA LYS A 85 8.77 4.90 -5.56
C LYS A 85 7.57 5.80 -5.87
N ASN A 86 7.12 5.81 -7.13
CA ASN A 86 5.97 6.60 -7.56
C ASN A 86 4.67 6.09 -6.93
N ASP A 87 4.49 4.79 -6.82
CA ASP A 87 3.34 4.18 -6.16
C ASP A 87 3.29 4.53 -4.67
N LEU A 88 4.43 4.50 -3.99
CA LEU A 88 4.54 4.94 -2.59
C LEU A 88 4.24 6.44 -2.45
N LYS A 89 4.82 7.29 -3.31
CA LYS A 89 4.54 8.74 -3.32
C LYS A 89 3.04 9.01 -3.50
N ASN A 90 2.40 8.36 -4.47
CA ASN A 90 0.98 8.51 -4.71
C ASN A 90 0.13 8.03 -3.53
N PHE A 91 0.50 6.89 -2.93
CA PHE A 91 -0.18 6.37 -1.74
C PHE A 91 -0.10 7.35 -0.56
N VAL A 92 1.08 7.87 -0.25
CA VAL A 92 1.30 8.84 0.84
C VAL A 92 0.51 10.13 0.58
N ASN A 93 0.50 10.63 -0.65
CA ASN A 93 -0.25 11.82 -1.04
C ASN A 93 -1.77 11.62 -0.91
N GLU A 94 -2.29 10.49 -1.36
CA GLU A 94 -3.73 10.16 -1.22
C GLU A 94 -4.14 10.00 0.25
N ARG A 95 -3.27 9.40 1.07
CA ARG A 95 -3.47 9.33 2.51
C ARG A 95 -3.52 10.72 3.12
N TRP A 96 -2.56 11.60 2.79
CA TRP A 96 -2.48 12.96 3.29
C TRP A 96 -3.72 13.78 2.93
N LYS A 97 -4.18 13.70 1.69
CA LYS A 97 -5.43 14.36 1.25
C LYS A 97 -6.64 13.97 2.08
N GLY A 98 -6.72 12.71 2.51
CA GLY A 98 -7.81 12.22 3.36
C GLY A 98 -7.68 12.65 4.82
N MET A 99 -6.48 12.78 5.33
CA MET A 99 -6.20 13.10 6.75
C MET A 99 -6.21 14.61 7.03
N TYR A 100 -5.63 15.40 6.16
CA TYR A 100 -5.46 16.84 6.34
C TYR A 100 -6.76 17.58 6.71
N PRO A 101 -7.92 17.34 6.08
CA PRO A 101 -9.16 18.05 6.40
C PRO A 101 -9.75 17.73 7.77
N ILE A 102 -9.40 16.59 8.37
CA ILE A 102 -9.98 16.11 9.64
C ILE A 102 -9.01 16.20 10.82
N CYS A 103 -7.72 16.32 10.55
CA CYS A 103 -6.70 16.46 11.59
C CYS A 103 -6.66 17.90 12.11
N TRP A 104 -6.50 18.05 13.43
CA TRP A 104 -6.32 19.35 14.08
C TRP A 104 -5.44 19.21 15.35
N GLY A 105 -4.87 20.33 15.81
CA GLY A 105 -4.04 20.35 17.00
C GLY A 105 -2.83 19.43 16.91
N ASP A 106 -2.59 18.63 17.93
CA ASP A 106 -1.45 17.73 18.01
C ASP A 106 -1.52 16.62 16.96
N THR A 107 -2.71 16.12 16.66
CA THR A 107 -2.91 15.11 15.60
C THR A 107 -2.48 15.63 14.24
N LEU A 108 -2.73 16.89 13.91
CA LEU A 108 -2.27 17.51 12.67
C LEU A 108 -0.73 17.56 12.64
N ARG A 109 -0.08 17.99 13.71
CA ARG A 109 1.39 18.03 13.79
C ARG A 109 2.02 16.66 13.61
N GLU A 110 1.49 15.63 14.25
CA GLU A 110 1.99 14.25 14.07
C GLU A 110 1.79 13.75 12.64
N SER A 111 0.66 14.08 12.04
CA SER A 111 0.37 13.71 10.65
C SER A 111 1.29 14.44 9.66
N GLU A 112 1.56 15.73 9.87
CA GLU A 112 2.52 16.51 9.09
C GLU A 112 3.94 15.96 9.26
N TYR A 113 4.33 15.62 10.49
CA TYR A 113 5.64 15.04 10.77
C TYR A 113 5.83 13.70 10.04
N SER A 114 4.83 12.82 10.09
CA SER A 114 4.86 11.56 9.33
C SER A 114 4.95 11.80 7.82
N GLN A 115 4.20 12.77 7.30
CA GLN A 115 4.27 13.14 5.87
C GLN A 115 5.68 13.61 5.49
N TRP A 116 6.30 14.44 6.31
CA TRP A 116 7.66 14.94 6.07
C TRP A 116 8.73 13.84 6.15
N ILE A 117 8.57 12.85 7.03
CA ILE A 117 9.46 11.69 7.07
C ILE A 117 9.40 10.93 5.74
N TYR A 118 8.22 10.62 5.22
CA TYR A 118 8.09 9.92 3.94
C TYR A 118 8.60 10.76 2.77
N SER A 119 8.22 12.02 2.72
CA SER A 119 8.60 12.90 1.60
C SER A 119 10.09 13.22 1.60
N GLY A 120 10.63 13.65 2.75
CA GLY A 120 12.00 14.10 2.89
C GLY A 120 12.97 12.95 3.17
N VAL A 121 12.88 12.34 4.36
CA VAL A 121 13.88 11.35 4.82
C VAL A 121 13.87 10.08 3.97
N CYS A 122 12.69 9.58 3.59
CA CYS A 122 12.56 8.43 2.70
C CYS A 122 12.70 8.78 1.20
N GLY A 123 12.93 10.05 0.88
CA GLY A 123 13.23 10.50 -0.48
C GLY A 123 12.09 10.36 -1.49
N LEU A 124 10.82 10.40 -1.04
CA LEU A 124 9.68 10.28 -1.94
C LEU A 124 9.43 11.56 -2.77
N GLU A 125 9.89 12.73 -2.31
CA GLU A 125 9.76 14.00 -3.05
C GLU A 125 10.90 14.25 -4.05
N GLY A 126 11.99 13.51 -4.01
CA GLY A 126 13.15 13.75 -4.86
C GLY A 126 13.01 13.17 -6.27
N SER A 127 13.03 14.02 -7.26
CA SER A 127 13.51 13.96 -8.65
C SER A 127 12.58 14.55 -9.72
N GLU A 128 11.89 15.66 -9.44
CA GLU A 128 11.44 16.51 -10.57
C GLU A 128 12.58 17.36 -11.16
N THR A 129 13.74 17.39 -10.50
CA THR A 129 14.91 18.17 -10.92
C THR A 129 15.87 17.43 -11.86
N GLU A 130 15.68 16.13 -12.12
CA GLU A 130 16.55 15.36 -13.04
C GLU A 130 16.03 15.27 -14.49
N LYS A 131 14.96 16.00 -14.85
CA LYS A 131 14.47 16.06 -16.24
C LYS A 131 14.68 17.42 -16.91
N ALA A 132 15.62 18.22 -16.43
CA ALA A 132 16.01 19.48 -17.04
C ALA A 132 17.54 19.55 -17.27
N GLU A 133 18.09 18.54 -17.98
CA GLU A 133 19.36 18.62 -18.73
C GLU A 133 19.26 17.76 -19.99
#